data_ddc68b27d2921aa5a6ac7bd04ea532e3
#
_entry.id   ddc68b27d2921aa5a6ac7bd04ea532e3
#
_cell.length_a   1.000
_cell.length_b   1.000
_cell.length_c   1.000
_cell.angle_alpha   90.00
_cell.angle_beta   90.00
_cell.angle_gamma   90.00
#
_symmetry.space_group_name_H-M   'P 1'
#
loop_
_entity.id
_entity.type
_entity.pdbx_description
1 polymer ?
#
loop_
_entity_poly.entity_id
_entity_poly.type
_entity_poly.pdbx_seq_one_letter_code
_entity_poly.pdbx_strand_id
1 'polypeptide(L)'
;MLDPERCRVARLSRDARFDGRFFVGVVTTGIYCRPICPSRPPRDDNVRYFPSAVAAAQAGFRPCLRCRPDSAPESPAWHGNHTTLHRAVRLINEGALNQASLGALCDRLGIGERYLRLLFQQHLGISPKAYALHRQCLFAKQLLHQSTLPIADIAHASGFTSLRRFNDAFRRHVGQAPRTLRRTPRAPSQDVTLMLAYRPPYAWEWLRDFLAARRIDRLEWGDEHRYGRHIQWGSASGHFTAVHVPERHGFRVTLSLDDLGALLPVVRHIRRVLDLDADTALIEAQLRRALPATFPLVEGLRLPGMWTPFEAGVRAVLGQQVSISAARGHVTRLVEALGEPTGDDGRQFPTAARIAASDLAFLRMPQARRDCLRGLAQAACDRRLDDDPRQWTALKGIGPWSAGYAALRGTSHPDIWLGGDLGVKRALSALGTVEPAHATPWRSYLTLQLWSL
;
A
#
# COMPACT_ATOMS: atom_id res chain seq x y z
N MET A 1 -0.76 22.75 6.95
CA MET A 1 -1.76 23.03 5.89
C MET A 1 -1.04 23.82 4.80
N LEU A 2 -1.32 23.57 3.53
CA LEU A 2 -0.80 24.42 2.45
C LEU A 2 -1.43 25.82 2.56
N ASP A 3 -0.66 26.84 2.21
CA ASP A 3 -1.13 28.20 2.15
C ASP A 3 -2.38 28.32 1.23
N PRO A 4 -3.45 29.03 1.66
CA PRO A 4 -4.69 29.17 0.89
C PRO A 4 -4.48 29.71 -0.53
N GLU A 5 -3.58 30.68 -0.70
CA GLU A 5 -3.29 31.26 -2.01
C GLU A 5 -2.60 30.24 -2.93
N ARG A 6 -1.70 29.45 -2.40
CA ARG A 6 -1.07 28.35 -3.13
C ARG A 6 -2.08 27.28 -3.54
N CYS A 7 -3.06 26.98 -2.67
CA CYS A 7 -4.18 26.08 -2.99
C CYS A 7 -5.06 26.68 -4.08
N ARG A 8 -5.32 27.98 -4.05
CA ARG A 8 -6.09 28.72 -5.07
C ARG A 8 -5.46 28.63 -6.44
N VAL A 9 -4.18 28.95 -6.54
CA VAL A 9 -3.42 28.88 -7.81
C VAL A 9 -3.41 27.45 -8.35
N ALA A 10 -3.12 26.47 -7.52
CA ALA A 10 -3.10 25.06 -7.91
C ALA A 10 -4.48 24.54 -8.37
N ARG A 11 -5.57 25.00 -7.75
CA ARG A 11 -6.94 24.70 -8.15
C ARG A 11 -7.29 25.30 -9.52
N LEU A 12 -6.96 26.57 -9.73
CA LEU A 12 -7.29 27.27 -10.98
C LEU A 12 -6.51 26.72 -12.17
N SER A 13 -5.24 26.36 -11.96
CA SER A 13 -4.40 25.73 -12.98
C SER A 13 -4.63 24.22 -13.12
N ARG A 14 -5.45 23.60 -12.25
CA ARG A 14 -5.64 22.15 -12.17
C ARG A 14 -4.32 21.40 -12.08
N ASP A 15 -3.40 21.92 -11.27
CA ASP A 15 -2.06 21.38 -11.15
C ASP A 15 -2.07 19.97 -10.52
N ALA A 16 -1.72 18.97 -11.34
CA ALA A 16 -1.71 17.58 -10.96
C ALA A 16 -0.73 17.27 -9.81
N ARG A 17 0.29 18.09 -9.60
CA ARG A 17 1.26 17.96 -8.50
C ARG A 17 0.62 18.13 -7.12
N PHE A 18 -0.55 18.76 -7.06
CA PHE A 18 -1.31 18.98 -5.84
C PHE A 18 -2.46 17.98 -5.65
N ASP A 19 -2.63 17.05 -6.57
CA ASP A 19 -3.69 16.05 -6.46
C ASP A 19 -3.49 15.16 -5.23
N GLY A 20 -4.54 15.10 -4.39
CA GLY A 20 -4.49 14.42 -3.09
C GLY A 20 -3.74 15.16 -1.96
N ARG A 21 -3.09 16.30 -2.25
CA ARG A 21 -2.41 17.13 -1.23
C ARG A 21 -3.36 18.06 -0.48
N PHE A 22 -4.45 18.43 -1.11
CA PHE A 22 -5.58 19.15 -0.52
C PHE A 22 -6.85 18.83 -1.29
N PHE A 23 -7.99 19.18 -0.70
CA PHE A 23 -9.30 19.02 -1.28
C PHE A 23 -10.07 20.33 -1.23
N VAL A 24 -10.95 20.54 -2.21
CA VAL A 24 -11.68 21.77 -2.45
C VAL A 24 -13.14 21.57 -2.09
N GLY A 25 -13.60 22.07 -0.97
CA GLY A 25 -15.03 22.09 -0.61
C GLY A 25 -15.71 23.30 -1.24
N VAL A 26 -16.79 23.06 -1.98
CA VAL A 26 -17.62 24.10 -2.61
C VAL A 26 -18.87 24.31 -1.74
N VAL A 27 -18.89 25.41 -1.03
CA VAL A 27 -19.93 25.72 -0.01
C VAL A 27 -21.33 25.71 -0.60
N THR A 28 -21.51 26.28 -1.79
CA THR A 28 -22.82 26.39 -2.45
C THR A 28 -23.42 25.04 -2.87
N THR A 29 -22.58 24.02 -3.12
CA THR A 29 -23.06 22.70 -3.56
C THR A 29 -22.93 21.62 -2.49
N GLY A 30 -22.20 21.91 -1.41
CA GLY A 30 -21.86 20.92 -0.40
C GLY A 30 -20.99 19.77 -0.93
N ILE A 31 -20.22 20.01 -2.01
CA ILE A 31 -19.42 18.98 -2.67
C ILE A 31 -17.93 19.29 -2.48
N TYR A 32 -17.13 18.27 -2.15
CA TYR A 32 -15.68 18.41 -2.19
C TYR A 32 -15.06 17.70 -3.40
N CYS A 33 -14.04 18.34 -3.96
CA CYS A 33 -13.38 17.95 -5.20
C CYS A 33 -11.86 17.79 -5.00
N ARG A 34 -11.22 17.12 -5.96
CA ARG A 34 -9.77 17.18 -6.17
C ARG A 34 -9.39 18.53 -6.81
N PRO A 35 -8.15 19.04 -6.61
CA PRO A 35 -7.67 20.23 -7.29
C PRO A 35 -7.81 20.15 -8.83
N ILE A 36 -7.64 18.95 -9.38
CA ILE A 36 -7.69 18.65 -10.83
C ILE A 36 -9.10 18.41 -11.36
N CYS A 37 -10.14 18.74 -10.62
CA CYS A 37 -11.52 18.49 -11.04
C CYS A 37 -11.84 19.13 -12.39
N PRO A 38 -12.40 18.40 -13.38
CA PRO A 38 -12.76 18.95 -14.69
C PRO A 38 -14.03 19.82 -14.67
N SER A 39 -14.69 19.95 -13.54
CA SER A 39 -15.86 20.83 -13.40
C SER A 39 -15.45 22.30 -13.49
N ARG A 40 -16.42 23.17 -13.85
CA ARG A 40 -16.19 24.61 -13.84
C ARG A 40 -15.69 25.07 -12.47
N PRO A 41 -14.62 25.84 -12.38
CA PRO A 41 -14.09 26.34 -11.12
C PRO A 41 -15.15 27.14 -10.37
N PRO A 42 -15.36 26.91 -9.08
CA PRO A 42 -16.22 27.74 -8.26
C PRO A 42 -15.59 29.11 -8.02
N ARG A 43 -16.41 30.10 -7.66
CA ARG A 43 -15.92 31.41 -7.18
C ARG A 43 -15.13 31.24 -5.91
N ASP A 44 -14.08 32.01 -5.72
CA ASP A 44 -13.15 31.86 -4.57
C ASP A 44 -13.87 32.00 -3.22
N ASP A 45 -14.84 32.90 -3.09
CA ASP A 45 -15.66 33.11 -1.90
C ASP A 45 -16.45 31.87 -1.46
N ASN A 46 -16.69 30.94 -2.38
CA ASN A 46 -17.45 29.70 -2.15
C ASN A 46 -16.53 28.49 -1.93
N VAL A 47 -15.25 28.71 -1.69
CA VAL A 47 -14.26 27.64 -1.58
C VAL A 47 -13.71 27.52 -0.18
N ARG A 48 -13.62 26.29 0.32
CA ARG A 48 -12.87 25.90 1.49
C ARG A 48 -11.83 24.87 1.13
N TYR A 49 -10.62 25.01 1.67
CA TYR A 49 -9.56 24.04 1.45
C TYR A 49 -9.42 23.11 2.65
N PHE A 50 -9.25 21.82 2.38
CA PHE A 50 -9.13 20.78 3.39
C PHE A 50 -7.86 19.97 3.17
N PRO A 51 -7.13 19.60 4.24
CA PRO A 51 -5.89 18.82 4.13
C PRO A 51 -6.14 17.36 3.70
N SER A 52 -7.37 16.88 3.84
CA SER A 52 -7.74 15.51 3.49
C SER A 52 -9.19 15.41 3.01
N ALA A 53 -9.49 14.37 2.24
CA ALA A 53 -10.86 14.03 1.84
C ALA A 53 -11.78 13.81 3.05
N VAL A 54 -11.21 13.27 4.12
CA VAL A 54 -11.92 12.96 5.36
C VAL A 54 -12.29 14.24 6.12
N ALA A 55 -11.37 15.21 6.19
CA ALA A 55 -11.66 16.51 6.81
C ALA A 55 -12.77 17.25 6.06
N ALA A 56 -12.78 17.20 4.73
CA ALA A 56 -13.86 17.77 3.92
C ALA A 56 -15.20 17.07 4.17
N ALA A 57 -15.21 15.73 4.26
CA ALA A 57 -16.42 14.97 4.54
C ALA A 57 -17.00 15.27 5.93
N GLN A 58 -16.14 15.43 6.94
CA GLN A 58 -16.59 15.81 8.29
C GLN A 58 -17.12 17.22 8.39
N ALA A 59 -16.61 18.13 7.58
CA ALA A 59 -17.18 19.47 7.44
C ALA A 59 -18.52 19.48 6.70
N GLY A 60 -19.10 18.30 6.41
CA GLY A 60 -20.42 18.13 5.79
C GLY A 60 -20.42 18.14 4.26
N PHE A 61 -19.24 18.13 3.61
CA PHE A 61 -19.16 18.08 2.15
C PHE A 61 -19.25 16.66 1.63
N ARG A 62 -19.93 16.45 0.50
CA ARG A 62 -20.06 15.17 -0.20
C ARG A 62 -18.98 15.01 -1.29
N PRO A 63 -18.50 13.79 -1.56
CA PRO A 63 -17.49 13.57 -2.58
C PRO A 63 -18.04 13.81 -4.00
N CYS A 64 -17.28 14.52 -4.82
CA CYS A 64 -17.62 14.80 -6.21
C CYS A 64 -17.68 13.51 -7.04
N LEU A 65 -18.75 13.35 -7.84
CA LEU A 65 -18.93 12.19 -8.73
C LEU A 65 -18.05 12.26 -10.00
N ARG A 66 -17.64 13.46 -10.42
CA ARG A 66 -16.82 13.65 -11.65
C ARG A 66 -15.35 13.40 -11.41
N CYS A 67 -14.73 14.06 -10.42
CA CYS A 67 -13.32 13.90 -10.15
C CYS A 67 -13.01 12.77 -9.18
N ARG A 68 -14.01 12.20 -8.52
CA ARG A 68 -13.89 11.03 -7.65
C ARG A 68 -12.73 11.19 -6.64
N PRO A 69 -12.87 12.08 -5.65
CA PRO A 69 -11.82 12.32 -4.67
C PRO A 69 -11.44 11.09 -3.85
N ASP A 70 -12.29 10.07 -3.85
CA ASP A 70 -12.07 8.74 -3.32
C ASP A 70 -10.98 7.94 -4.05
N SER A 71 -10.71 8.26 -5.32
CA SER A 71 -9.64 7.66 -6.12
C SER A 71 -8.38 8.53 -6.20
N ALA A 72 -8.34 9.67 -5.51
CA ALA A 72 -7.11 10.44 -5.40
C ALA A 72 -6.06 9.63 -4.64
N PRO A 73 -4.79 9.63 -5.11
CA PRO A 73 -3.69 9.06 -4.36
C PRO A 73 -3.64 9.69 -2.98
N GLU A 74 -3.56 8.86 -1.94
CA GLU A 74 -3.32 9.39 -0.60
C GLU A 74 -1.87 9.86 -0.53
N SER A 75 -1.68 11.16 -0.35
CA SER A 75 -0.38 11.66 0.03
C SER A 75 -0.08 11.18 1.44
N PRO A 76 1.08 10.56 1.70
CA PRO A 76 1.55 10.33 3.05
C PRO A 76 1.97 11.67 3.68
N ALA A 77 1.09 12.67 3.67
CA ALA A 77 1.33 14.02 4.22
C ALA A 77 1.49 14.04 5.76
N TRP A 78 1.47 12.91 6.38
CA TRP A 78 1.65 12.64 7.81
C TRP A 78 3.09 12.37 8.19
N HIS A 79 3.98 12.89 7.39
CA HIS A 79 5.39 12.73 7.52
C HIS A 79 5.89 13.35 8.81
N GLY A 80 6.50 12.59 9.50
CA GLY A 80 7.18 12.94 10.70
C GLY A 80 7.03 11.83 11.73
N ASN A 81 7.64 11.94 12.79
CA ASN A 81 7.88 11.07 13.92
C ASN A 81 6.66 10.37 14.58
N HIS A 82 5.56 10.18 13.86
CA HIS A 82 4.34 9.58 14.38
C HIS A 82 4.21 8.09 14.02
N THR A 83 5.25 7.31 14.35
CA THR A 83 5.30 5.86 14.09
C THR A 83 4.03 5.14 14.56
N THR A 84 3.51 5.53 15.72
CA THR A 84 2.28 4.94 16.29
C THR A 84 1.04 5.26 15.47
N LEU A 85 0.87 6.51 15.01
CA LEU A 85 -0.25 6.90 14.17
C LEU A 85 -0.18 6.20 12.80
N HIS A 86 0.99 6.14 12.17
CA HIS A 86 1.20 5.44 10.91
C HIS A 86 0.89 3.95 11.04
N ARG A 87 1.36 3.32 12.12
CA ARG A 87 1.06 1.92 12.41
C ARG A 87 -0.45 1.71 12.61
N ALA A 88 -1.11 2.60 13.34
CA ALA A 88 -2.57 2.55 13.54
C ALA A 88 -3.35 2.70 12.23
N VAL A 89 -3.00 3.70 11.41
CA VAL A 89 -3.61 3.93 10.10
C VAL A 89 -3.40 2.74 9.17
N ARG A 90 -2.19 2.18 9.12
CA ARG A 90 -1.89 0.96 8.36
C ARG A 90 -2.78 -0.19 8.80
N LEU A 91 -2.84 -0.49 10.09
CA LEU A 91 -3.67 -1.57 10.63
C LEU A 91 -5.17 -1.36 10.34
N ILE A 92 -5.68 -0.14 10.47
CA ILE A 92 -7.07 0.18 10.10
C ILE A 92 -7.29 -0.03 8.60
N ASN A 93 -6.34 0.38 7.77
CA ASN A 93 -6.40 0.15 6.34
C ASN A 93 -6.34 -1.34 5.98
N GLU A 94 -5.67 -2.16 6.75
CA GLU A 94 -5.65 -3.62 6.64
C GLU A 94 -6.92 -4.29 7.21
N GLY A 95 -7.88 -3.50 7.69
CA GLY A 95 -9.19 -3.99 8.15
C GLY A 95 -9.29 -4.25 9.64
N ALA A 96 -8.33 -3.80 10.46
CA ALA A 96 -8.33 -4.05 11.91
C ALA A 96 -9.59 -3.58 12.66
N LEU A 97 -10.34 -2.61 12.10
CA LEU A 97 -11.61 -2.13 12.66
C LEU A 97 -12.84 -2.60 11.88
N ASN A 98 -12.71 -3.53 10.94
CA ASN A 98 -13.88 -4.06 10.22
C ASN A 98 -14.72 -4.97 11.14
N GLN A 99 -14.06 -5.79 11.94
CA GLN A 99 -14.70 -6.75 12.85
C GLN A 99 -14.21 -6.64 14.30
N ALA A 100 -12.97 -6.12 14.53
CA ALA A 100 -12.39 -6.00 15.85
C ALA A 100 -12.76 -4.68 16.55
N SER A 101 -12.64 -4.67 17.89
CA SER A 101 -12.87 -3.49 18.72
C SER A 101 -11.68 -2.49 18.62
N LEU A 102 -11.93 -1.25 19.06
CA LEU A 102 -10.85 -0.27 19.19
C LEU A 102 -9.83 -0.71 20.24
N GLY A 103 -10.28 -1.36 21.32
CA GLY A 103 -9.40 -1.94 22.35
C GLY A 103 -8.43 -2.94 21.76
N ALA A 104 -8.90 -3.90 20.96
CA ALA A 104 -8.03 -4.89 20.31
C ALA A 104 -6.97 -4.23 19.39
N LEU A 105 -7.31 -3.15 18.71
CA LEU A 105 -6.32 -2.37 17.94
C LEU A 105 -5.31 -1.69 18.89
N CYS A 106 -5.76 -1.15 20.01
CA CYS A 106 -4.91 -0.49 20.99
C CYS A 106 -3.94 -1.46 21.67
N ASP A 107 -4.41 -2.66 22.01
CA ASP A 107 -3.59 -3.74 22.58
C ASP A 107 -2.44 -4.11 21.60
N ARG A 108 -2.77 -4.23 20.32
CA ARG A 108 -1.78 -4.49 19.27
C ARG A 108 -0.78 -3.35 19.08
N LEU A 109 -1.19 -2.11 19.37
CA LEU A 109 -0.33 -0.92 19.27
C LEU A 109 0.47 -0.67 20.55
N GLY A 110 0.13 -1.31 21.67
CA GLY A 110 0.73 -1.07 22.98
C GLY A 110 0.37 0.31 23.59
N ILE A 111 -0.84 0.84 23.29
CA ILE A 111 -1.28 2.16 23.75
C ILE A 111 -2.74 2.14 24.22
N GLY A 112 -3.13 3.14 25.03
CA GLY A 112 -4.52 3.29 25.47
C GLY A 112 -5.43 3.92 24.39
N GLU A 113 -6.73 3.57 24.43
CA GLU A 113 -7.74 4.12 23.50
C GLU A 113 -7.83 5.66 23.53
N ARG A 114 -7.69 6.27 24.72
CA ARG A 114 -7.73 7.73 24.87
C ARG A 114 -6.59 8.38 24.08
N TYR A 115 -5.39 7.81 24.17
CA TYR A 115 -4.22 8.32 23.46
C TYR A 115 -4.36 8.13 21.94
N LEU A 116 -4.84 6.98 21.50
CA LEU A 116 -5.10 6.75 20.06
C LEU A 116 -6.13 7.75 19.52
N ARG A 117 -7.23 8.01 20.24
CA ARG A 117 -8.22 9.03 19.86
C ARG A 117 -7.61 10.42 19.79
N LEU A 118 -6.74 10.77 20.74
CA LEU A 118 -6.04 12.06 20.74
C LEU A 118 -5.14 12.21 19.52
N LEU A 119 -4.31 11.21 19.20
CA LEU A 119 -3.47 11.19 18.00
C LEU A 119 -4.28 11.39 16.73
N PHE A 120 -5.37 10.65 16.58
CA PHE A 120 -6.25 10.78 15.42
C PHE A 120 -6.89 12.16 15.34
N GLN A 121 -7.37 12.69 16.47
CA GLN A 121 -7.97 14.02 16.51
C GLN A 121 -6.96 15.12 16.17
N GLN A 122 -5.75 15.05 16.72
CA GLN A 122 -4.71 16.05 16.48
C GLN A 122 -4.19 16.06 15.04
N HIS A 123 -4.01 14.88 14.46
CA HIS A 123 -3.37 14.74 13.15
C HIS A 123 -4.35 14.58 11.99
N LEU A 124 -5.52 14.02 12.24
CA LEU A 124 -6.54 13.71 11.20
C LEU A 124 -7.84 14.47 11.40
N GLY A 125 -8.02 15.11 12.55
CA GLY A 125 -9.25 15.81 12.88
C GLY A 125 -10.45 14.90 13.14
N ILE A 126 -10.24 13.58 13.29
CA ILE A 126 -11.32 12.57 13.40
C ILE A 126 -10.97 11.45 14.36
N SER A 127 -11.98 10.66 14.75
CA SER A 127 -11.73 9.45 15.52
C SER A 127 -11.28 8.27 14.64
N PRO A 128 -10.56 7.26 15.19
CA PRO A 128 -10.18 6.05 14.46
C PRO A 128 -11.36 5.32 13.80
N LYS A 129 -12.50 5.22 14.50
CA LYS A 129 -13.72 4.58 13.98
C LYS A 129 -14.33 5.40 12.82
N ALA A 130 -14.36 6.73 12.92
CA ALA A 130 -14.84 7.58 11.85
C ALA A 130 -13.95 7.49 10.61
N TYR A 131 -12.62 7.40 10.81
CA TYR A 131 -11.68 7.16 9.73
C TYR A 131 -11.96 5.83 9.02
N ALA A 132 -12.08 4.73 9.76
CA ALA A 132 -12.39 3.42 9.20
C ALA A 132 -13.69 3.43 8.40
N LEU A 133 -14.77 3.98 8.98
CA LEU A 133 -16.09 4.07 8.34
C LEU A 133 -16.06 4.90 7.05
N HIS A 134 -15.35 6.03 7.07
CA HIS A 134 -15.16 6.84 5.87
C HIS A 134 -14.49 6.05 4.75
N ARG A 135 -13.44 5.30 5.08
CA ARG A 135 -12.71 4.45 4.12
C ARG A 135 -13.60 3.34 3.55
N GLN A 136 -14.41 2.70 4.39
CA GLN A 136 -15.38 1.70 3.97
C GLN A 136 -16.41 2.29 2.98
N CYS A 137 -16.96 3.47 3.28
CA CYS A 137 -17.94 4.13 2.42
C CYS A 137 -17.35 4.56 1.06
N LEU A 138 -16.11 5.06 1.05
CA LEU A 138 -15.43 5.43 -0.20
C LEU A 138 -15.15 4.20 -1.07
N PHE A 139 -14.75 3.09 -0.47
CA PHE A 139 -14.53 1.84 -1.19
C PHE A 139 -15.83 1.28 -1.76
N ALA A 140 -16.90 1.26 -0.96
CA ALA A 140 -18.23 0.87 -1.43
C ALA A 140 -18.68 1.72 -2.63
N LYS A 141 -18.44 3.04 -2.58
CA LYS A 141 -18.72 3.94 -3.70
C LYS A 141 -17.91 3.55 -4.95
N GLN A 142 -16.63 3.21 -4.80
CA GLN A 142 -15.82 2.74 -5.90
C GLN A 142 -16.39 1.45 -6.52
N LEU A 143 -16.75 0.46 -5.70
CA LEU A 143 -17.38 -0.78 -6.14
C LEU A 143 -18.71 -0.55 -6.87
N LEU A 144 -19.58 0.34 -6.37
CA LEU A 144 -20.83 0.70 -7.03
C LEU A 144 -20.64 1.27 -8.43
N HIS A 145 -19.53 1.95 -8.68
CA HIS A 145 -19.22 2.53 -9.99
C HIS A 145 -18.44 1.61 -10.93
N GLN A 146 -17.65 0.69 -10.40
CA GLN A 146 -16.66 -0.05 -11.18
C GLN A 146 -16.95 -1.55 -11.26
N SER A 147 -17.73 -2.11 -10.35
CA SER A 147 -18.04 -3.54 -10.31
C SER A 147 -19.49 -3.85 -10.64
N THR A 148 -19.75 -5.13 -10.90
CA THR A 148 -21.10 -5.68 -11.12
C THR A 148 -21.67 -6.35 -9.87
N LEU A 149 -20.93 -6.33 -8.76
CA LEU A 149 -21.30 -7.01 -7.53
C LEU A 149 -22.68 -6.57 -7.03
N PRO A 150 -23.52 -7.47 -6.52
CA PRO A 150 -24.74 -7.14 -5.79
C PRO A 150 -24.49 -6.16 -4.65
N ILE A 151 -25.49 -5.32 -4.29
CA ILE A 151 -25.31 -4.32 -3.23
C ILE A 151 -25.00 -4.98 -1.88
N ALA A 152 -25.53 -6.17 -1.63
CA ALA A 152 -25.23 -6.95 -0.44
C ALA A 152 -23.75 -7.35 -0.39
N ASP A 153 -23.20 -7.81 -1.52
CA ASP A 153 -21.80 -8.20 -1.66
C ASP A 153 -20.87 -6.97 -1.55
N ILE A 154 -21.29 -5.82 -2.11
CA ILE A 154 -20.56 -4.55 -1.93
C ILE A 154 -20.52 -4.14 -0.46
N ALA A 155 -21.61 -4.28 0.28
CA ALA A 155 -21.60 -4.01 1.72
C ALA A 155 -20.61 -4.92 2.45
N HIS A 156 -20.68 -6.23 2.19
CA HIS A 156 -19.76 -7.21 2.76
C HIS A 156 -18.30 -6.94 2.38
N ALA A 157 -18.00 -6.78 1.10
CA ALA A 157 -16.69 -6.46 0.55
C ALA A 157 -16.09 -5.15 1.10
N SER A 158 -16.94 -4.24 1.55
CA SER A 158 -16.52 -2.97 2.16
C SER A 158 -16.37 -3.06 3.69
N GLY A 159 -16.53 -4.26 4.28
CA GLY A 159 -16.33 -4.50 5.71
C GLY A 159 -17.55 -4.20 6.58
N PHE A 160 -18.75 -4.11 6.00
CA PHE A 160 -19.99 -3.99 6.77
C PHE A 160 -20.58 -5.36 7.08
N THR A 161 -20.96 -5.57 8.33
CA THR A 161 -21.60 -6.80 8.80
C THR A 161 -23.14 -6.80 8.62
N SER A 162 -23.73 -5.67 8.22
CA SER A 162 -25.18 -5.51 8.07
C SER A 162 -25.49 -4.55 6.94
N LEU A 163 -26.38 -4.97 6.04
CA LEU A 163 -26.87 -4.17 4.92
C LEU A 163 -27.59 -2.89 5.40
N ARG A 164 -28.32 -2.96 6.53
CA ARG A 164 -28.97 -1.79 7.15
C ARG A 164 -27.93 -0.75 7.57
N ARG A 165 -26.91 -1.16 8.33
CA ARG A 165 -25.80 -0.26 8.77
C ARG A 165 -25.05 0.32 7.57
N PHE A 166 -24.83 -0.49 6.54
CA PHE A 166 -24.23 -0.03 5.29
C PHE A 166 -25.06 1.09 4.65
N ASN A 167 -26.35 0.87 4.42
CA ASN A 167 -27.23 1.86 3.77
C ASN A 167 -27.29 3.17 4.57
N ASP A 168 -27.41 3.10 5.90
CA ASP A 168 -27.45 4.26 6.77
C ASP A 168 -26.14 5.05 6.79
N ALA A 169 -25.01 4.34 6.91
CA ALA A 169 -23.70 4.96 6.90
C ALA A 169 -23.37 5.56 5.52
N PHE A 170 -23.64 4.81 4.47
CA PHE A 170 -23.38 5.25 3.10
C PHE A 170 -24.18 6.50 2.75
N ARG A 171 -25.48 6.53 3.08
CA ARG A 171 -26.34 7.70 2.85
C ARG A 171 -25.85 8.92 3.62
N ARG A 172 -25.42 8.77 4.88
CA ARG A 172 -24.86 9.87 5.68
C ARG A 172 -23.55 10.41 5.12
N HIS A 173 -22.65 9.52 4.66
CA HIS A 173 -21.31 9.92 4.19
C HIS A 173 -21.28 10.35 2.72
N VAL A 174 -22.10 9.74 1.86
CA VAL A 174 -22.10 9.99 0.41
C VAL A 174 -23.27 10.90 -0.01
N GLY A 175 -24.27 11.05 0.84
CA GLY A 175 -25.44 11.90 0.61
C GLY A 175 -26.45 11.32 -0.36
N GLN A 176 -26.26 10.07 -0.82
CA GLN A 176 -27.17 9.37 -1.75
C GLN A 176 -27.26 7.89 -1.36
N ALA A 177 -28.38 7.25 -1.74
CA ALA A 177 -28.52 5.81 -1.53
C ALA A 177 -27.61 5.01 -2.47
N PRO A 178 -27.09 3.84 -2.07
CA PRO A 178 -26.26 3.00 -2.93
C PRO A 178 -26.92 2.68 -4.28
N ARG A 179 -28.23 2.40 -4.29
CA ARG A 179 -29.00 2.10 -5.51
C ARG A 179 -28.98 3.24 -6.52
N THR A 180 -29.02 4.48 -6.07
CA THR A 180 -29.03 5.68 -6.92
C THR A 180 -27.68 5.90 -7.64
N LEU A 181 -26.59 5.44 -7.02
CA LEU A 181 -25.25 5.59 -7.57
C LEU A 181 -24.86 4.46 -8.52
N ARG A 182 -25.57 3.36 -8.52
CA ARG A 182 -25.29 2.25 -9.41
C ARG A 182 -25.62 2.64 -10.85
N ARG A 183 -24.62 2.70 -11.68
CA ARG A 183 -24.75 2.80 -13.14
C ARG A 183 -24.99 1.41 -13.69
N THR A 184 -25.71 1.33 -14.82
CA THR A 184 -26.18 0.19 -15.59
C THR A 184 -25.72 -1.22 -15.17
N PRO A 185 -26.62 -2.23 -15.12
CA PRO A 185 -26.26 -3.60 -14.84
C PRO A 185 -25.27 -4.12 -15.90
N ARG A 186 -24.13 -4.60 -15.49
CA ARG A 186 -23.25 -5.44 -16.31
C ARG A 186 -23.55 -6.91 -16.00
N ALA A 187 -23.22 -7.81 -16.91
CA ALA A 187 -23.30 -9.24 -16.65
C ALA A 187 -22.51 -9.59 -15.37
N PRO A 188 -23.02 -10.47 -14.50
CA PRO A 188 -22.31 -10.94 -13.32
C PRO A 188 -20.95 -11.51 -13.73
N SER A 189 -19.89 -11.10 -13.04
CA SER A 189 -18.55 -11.68 -13.17
C SER A 189 -18.11 -12.14 -11.78
N GLN A 190 -17.43 -13.29 -11.74
CA GLN A 190 -16.78 -13.76 -10.50
C GLN A 190 -15.60 -12.86 -10.13
N ASP A 191 -14.97 -12.23 -11.12
CA ASP A 191 -13.84 -11.35 -10.93
C ASP A 191 -14.27 -9.90 -10.72
N VAL A 192 -13.59 -9.24 -9.79
CA VAL A 192 -13.77 -7.82 -9.50
C VAL A 192 -12.69 -7.02 -10.22
N THR A 193 -13.09 -6.16 -11.14
CA THR A 193 -12.15 -5.27 -11.85
C THR A 193 -12.28 -3.83 -11.34
N LEU A 194 -11.14 -3.27 -10.88
CA LEU A 194 -11.04 -1.91 -10.35
C LEU A 194 -9.94 -1.12 -11.04
N MET A 195 -10.15 0.18 -11.21
CA MET A 195 -9.09 1.12 -11.57
C MET A 195 -8.48 1.71 -10.30
N LEU A 196 -7.21 1.42 -10.06
CA LEU A 196 -6.44 1.96 -8.94
C LEU A 196 -5.52 3.07 -9.45
N ALA A 197 -5.88 4.31 -9.16
CA ALA A 197 -5.10 5.46 -9.59
C ALA A 197 -3.84 5.66 -8.74
N TYR A 198 -2.80 6.22 -9.37
CA TYR A 198 -1.60 6.75 -8.72
C TYR A 198 -1.42 8.25 -9.05
N ARG A 199 -0.49 8.91 -8.37
CA ARG A 199 -0.04 10.26 -8.72
C ARG A 199 1.14 10.15 -9.70
N PRO A 200 1.05 10.75 -10.90
CA PRO A 200 2.18 10.78 -11.82
C PRO A 200 3.33 11.66 -11.30
N PRO A 201 4.58 11.39 -11.74
CA PRO A 201 5.01 10.32 -12.63
C PRO A 201 5.04 8.94 -11.94
N TYR A 202 5.14 7.87 -12.75
CA TYR A 202 5.26 6.49 -12.28
C TYR A 202 6.22 5.73 -13.19
N ALA A 203 7.38 5.37 -12.69
CA ALA A 203 8.41 4.64 -13.40
C ALA A 203 8.05 3.14 -13.52
N TRP A 204 7.04 2.83 -14.35
CA TRP A 204 6.57 1.45 -14.52
C TRP A 204 7.63 0.54 -15.10
N GLU A 205 8.38 0.97 -16.09
CA GLU A 205 9.43 0.16 -16.72
C GLU A 205 10.46 -0.29 -15.69
N TRP A 206 10.94 0.62 -14.85
CA TRP A 206 11.88 0.28 -13.78
C TRP A 206 11.26 -0.71 -12.77
N LEU A 207 10.03 -0.47 -12.32
CA LEU A 207 9.35 -1.36 -11.37
C LEU A 207 9.12 -2.74 -11.97
N ARG A 208 8.65 -2.80 -13.21
CA ARG A 208 8.44 -4.03 -13.99
C ARG A 208 9.73 -4.87 -14.05
N ASP A 209 10.83 -4.25 -14.46
CA ASP A 209 12.12 -4.94 -14.62
C ASP A 209 12.66 -5.42 -13.27
N PHE A 210 12.50 -4.61 -12.23
CA PHE A 210 12.84 -4.99 -10.86
C PHE A 210 12.03 -6.21 -10.38
N LEU A 211 10.73 -6.25 -10.66
CA LEU A 211 9.85 -7.37 -10.31
C LEU A 211 10.17 -8.60 -11.17
N ALA A 212 10.38 -8.43 -12.48
CA ALA A 212 10.70 -9.51 -13.42
C ALA A 212 11.98 -10.25 -13.02
N ALA A 213 13.05 -9.52 -12.64
CA ALA A 213 14.30 -10.11 -12.18
C ALA A 213 14.14 -10.99 -10.92
N ARG A 214 13.10 -10.77 -10.12
CA ARG A 214 12.83 -11.42 -8.81
C ARG A 214 11.57 -12.27 -8.79
N ARG A 215 10.89 -12.39 -9.92
CA ARG A 215 9.64 -13.14 -10.08
C ARG A 215 9.82 -14.62 -9.77
N ILE A 216 8.89 -15.18 -9.02
CA ILE A 216 8.84 -16.59 -8.65
C ILE A 216 7.80 -17.28 -9.51
N ASP A 217 8.24 -18.23 -10.32
CA ASP A 217 7.36 -18.99 -11.20
C ASP A 217 6.27 -19.72 -10.40
N ARG A 218 5.09 -19.88 -10.98
CA ARG A 218 3.88 -20.46 -10.38
C ARG A 218 3.27 -19.64 -9.21
N LEU A 219 3.99 -18.67 -8.63
CA LEU A 219 3.48 -17.73 -7.63
C LEU A 219 3.16 -16.38 -8.25
N GLU A 220 4.03 -15.91 -9.15
CA GLU A 220 3.98 -14.57 -9.74
C GLU A 220 4.06 -14.64 -11.27
N TRP A 221 3.37 -13.74 -11.95
CA TRP A 221 3.45 -13.59 -13.41
C TRP A 221 3.53 -12.13 -13.82
N GLY A 222 3.93 -11.88 -15.03
CA GLY A 222 3.99 -10.52 -15.57
C GLY A 222 4.65 -10.49 -16.93
N ASP A 223 4.38 -9.41 -17.63
CA ASP A 223 4.95 -9.05 -18.91
C ASP A 223 5.20 -7.55 -18.99
N GLU A 224 5.33 -6.99 -20.19
CA GLU A 224 5.59 -5.57 -20.41
C GLU A 224 4.55 -4.64 -19.77
N HIS A 225 3.30 -5.07 -19.68
CA HIS A 225 2.18 -4.22 -19.27
C HIS A 225 1.55 -4.61 -17.95
N ARG A 226 1.89 -5.77 -17.39
CA ARG A 226 1.18 -6.29 -16.21
C ARG A 226 2.09 -7.01 -15.22
N TYR A 227 1.59 -7.04 -13.99
CA TYR A 227 2.09 -7.87 -12.89
C TYR A 227 0.91 -8.53 -12.18
N GLY A 228 1.07 -9.77 -11.79
CA GLY A 228 0.07 -10.51 -11.03
C GLY A 228 0.69 -11.56 -10.14
N ARG A 229 -0.10 -12.04 -9.18
CA ARG A 229 0.33 -13.11 -8.28
C ARG A 229 -0.84 -13.80 -7.61
N HIS A 230 -0.59 -15.03 -7.14
CA HIS A 230 -1.43 -15.70 -6.15
C HIS A 230 -1.25 -15.05 -4.78
N ILE A 231 -2.36 -14.94 -4.04
CA ILE A 231 -2.39 -14.25 -2.75
C ILE A 231 -3.20 -15.04 -1.73
N GLN A 232 -2.79 -14.91 -0.47
CA GLN A 232 -3.55 -15.33 0.69
C GLN A 232 -3.70 -14.13 1.64
N TRP A 233 -4.90 -13.94 2.20
CA TRP A 233 -5.21 -12.89 3.16
C TRP A 233 -6.12 -13.44 4.26
N GLY A 234 -5.53 -13.75 5.42
CA GLY A 234 -6.24 -14.50 6.45
C GLY A 234 -6.62 -15.89 5.94
N SER A 235 -7.91 -16.21 5.96
CA SER A 235 -8.45 -17.44 5.37
C SER A 235 -8.78 -17.32 3.88
N ALA A 236 -8.86 -16.09 3.35
CA ALA A 236 -9.17 -15.86 1.94
C ALA A 236 -7.99 -16.14 1.04
N SER A 237 -8.26 -16.78 -0.09
CA SER A 237 -7.30 -17.11 -1.13
C SER A 237 -7.77 -16.61 -2.49
N GLY A 238 -6.83 -16.36 -3.39
CA GLY A 238 -7.15 -15.93 -4.74
C GLY A 238 -5.94 -15.43 -5.48
N HIS A 239 -6.19 -14.58 -6.47
CA HIS A 239 -5.12 -13.96 -7.26
C HIS A 239 -5.54 -12.58 -7.76
N PHE A 240 -4.57 -11.79 -8.17
CA PHE A 240 -4.83 -10.55 -8.89
C PHE A 240 -3.90 -10.38 -10.08
N THR A 241 -4.36 -9.63 -11.07
CA THR A 241 -3.55 -9.11 -12.18
C THR A 241 -3.75 -7.60 -12.27
N ALA A 242 -2.66 -6.86 -12.22
CA ALA A 242 -2.63 -5.40 -12.35
C ALA A 242 -2.02 -5.03 -13.71
N VAL A 243 -2.81 -4.44 -14.60
CA VAL A 243 -2.41 -3.96 -15.93
C VAL A 243 -2.19 -2.46 -15.84
N HIS A 244 -1.01 -1.99 -16.24
CA HIS A 244 -0.67 -0.57 -16.26
C HIS A 244 -1.46 0.15 -17.36
N VAL A 245 -2.06 1.30 -17.02
CA VAL A 245 -2.91 2.12 -17.91
C VAL A 245 -2.43 3.58 -17.78
N PRO A 246 -1.30 3.94 -18.44
CA PRO A 246 -0.63 5.22 -18.23
C PRO A 246 -1.52 6.43 -18.57
N GLU A 247 -2.36 6.33 -19.60
CA GLU A 247 -3.29 7.37 -20.01
C GLU A 247 -4.38 7.68 -18.95
N ARG A 248 -4.55 6.80 -17.97
CA ARG A 248 -5.47 6.97 -16.83
C ARG A 248 -4.75 7.16 -15.51
N HIS A 249 -3.44 7.26 -15.54
CA HIS A 249 -2.58 7.35 -14.35
C HIS A 249 -2.96 6.29 -13.29
N GLY A 250 -3.01 5.01 -13.71
CA GLY A 250 -3.46 3.95 -12.82
C GLY A 250 -3.22 2.55 -13.35
N PHE A 251 -3.66 1.59 -12.54
CA PHE A 251 -3.68 0.17 -12.89
C PHE A 251 -5.11 -0.33 -12.96
N ARG A 252 -5.45 -1.04 -14.02
CA ARG A 252 -6.64 -1.88 -14.06
C ARG A 252 -6.32 -3.18 -13.36
N VAL A 253 -6.90 -3.37 -12.18
CA VAL A 253 -6.66 -4.53 -11.34
C VAL A 253 -7.88 -5.44 -11.39
N THR A 254 -7.67 -6.68 -11.84
CA THR A 254 -8.65 -7.75 -11.80
C THR A 254 -8.30 -8.68 -10.66
N LEU A 255 -9.28 -8.97 -9.79
CA LEU A 255 -9.13 -9.80 -8.60
C LEU A 255 -10.16 -10.94 -8.64
N SER A 256 -9.70 -12.14 -8.34
CA SER A 256 -10.49 -13.31 -8.01
C SER A 256 -10.21 -13.68 -6.56
N LEU A 257 -11.24 -13.72 -5.72
CA LEU A 257 -11.14 -14.05 -4.30
C LEU A 257 -12.28 -14.98 -3.92
N ASP A 258 -11.99 -15.99 -3.11
CA ASP A 258 -12.98 -16.91 -2.56
C ASP A 258 -13.83 -16.28 -1.44
N ASP A 259 -13.34 -15.22 -0.77
CA ASP A 259 -14.08 -14.41 0.21
C ASP A 259 -14.00 -12.91 -0.12
N LEU A 260 -15.13 -12.34 -0.52
CA LEU A 260 -15.24 -10.90 -0.81
C LEU A 260 -15.07 -10.02 0.44
N GLY A 261 -15.20 -10.55 1.65
CA GLY A 261 -14.90 -9.83 2.90
C GLY A 261 -13.45 -9.36 2.99
N ALA A 262 -12.54 -10.04 2.29
CA ALA A 262 -11.14 -9.67 2.17
C ALA A 262 -10.86 -8.59 1.11
N LEU A 263 -11.84 -8.22 0.27
CA LEU A 263 -11.59 -7.37 -0.91
C LEU A 263 -11.02 -6.00 -0.56
N LEU A 264 -11.58 -5.33 0.44
CA LEU A 264 -11.11 -3.99 0.85
C LEU A 264 -9.65 -4.02 1.35
N PRO A 265 -9.24 -4.86 2.30
CA PRO A 265 -7.85 -4.93 2.73
C PRO A 265 -6.91 -5.41 1.60
N VAL A 266 -7.33 -6.36 0.77
CA VAL A 266 -6.53 -6.84 -0.38
C VAL A 266 -6.29 -5.73 -1.39
N VAL A 267 -7.30 -4.95 -1.78
CA VAL A 267 -7.13 -3.82 -2.71
C VAL A 267 -6.16 -2.78 -2.14
N ARG A 268 -6.24 -2.48 -0.85
CA ARG A 268 -5.30 -1.57 -0.19
C ARG A 268 -3.89 -2.13 -0.14
N HIS A 269 -3.78 -3.44 0.06
CA HIS A 269 -2.51 -4.12 0.06
C HIS A 269 -1.85 -4.10 -1.33
N ILE A 270 -2.64 -4.29 -2.41
CA ILE A 270 -2.16 -4.13 -3.79
C ILE A 270 -1.67 -2.69 -4.02
N ARG A 271 -2.38 -1.66 -3.53
CA ARG A 271 -1.91 -0.27 -3.60
C ARG A 271 -0.56 -0.09 -2.92
N ARG A 272 -0.34 -0.73 -1.77
CA ARG A 272 0.95 -0.72 -1.06
C ARG A 272 2.05 -1.46 -1.83
N VAL A 273 1.74 -2.65 -2.36
CA VAL A 273 2.72 -3.46 -3.12
C VAL A 273 3.21 -2.73 -4.38
N LEU A 274 2.32 -1.99 -5.05
CA LEU A 274 2.63 -1.18 -6.23
C LEU A 274 2.98 0.29 -5.88
N ASP A 275 3.01 0.65 -4.59
CA ASP A 275 3.32 1.99 -4.10
C ASP A 275 2.52 3.12 -4.79
N LEU A 276 1.21 2.89 -4.97
CA LEU A 276 0.34 3.81 -5.72
C LEU A 276 0.07 5.12 -5.00
N ASP A 277 0.29 5.17 -3.69
CA ASP A 277 -0.04 6.33 -2.84
C ASP A 277 1.16 7.28 -2.63
N ALA A 278 2.36 6.93 -3.12
CA ALA A 278 3.55 7.75 -2.98
C ALA A 278 3.45 9.08 -3.75
N ASP A 279 3.90 10.17 -3.11
CA ASP A 279 4.12 11.48 -3.73
C ASP A 279 5.57 11.60 -4.19
N THR A 280 5.87 11.06 -5.37
CA THR A 280 7.25 11.01 -5.87
C THR A 280 7.85 12.40 -6.07
N ALA A 281 7.06 13.41 -6.45
CA ALA A 281 7.56 14.77 -6.59
C ALA A 281 8.11 15.35 -5.26
N LEU A 282 7.42 15.06 -4.15
CA LEU A 282 7.88 15.47 -2.82
C LEU A 282 9.10 14.67 -2.39
N ILE A 283 9.09 13.36 -2.64
CA ILE A 283 10.20 12.45 -2.33
C ILE A 283 11.46 12.89 -3.08
N GLU A 284 11.37 13.07 -4.38
CA GLU A 284 12.46 13.46 -5.27
C GLU A 284 13.04 14.83 -4.91
N ALA A 285 12.20 15.80 -4.57
CA ALA A 285 12.65 17.11 -4.08
C ALA A 285 13.54 16.98 -2.83
N GLN A 286 13.25 16.01 -1.95
CA GLN A 286 14.07 15.73 -0.78
C GLN A 286 15.36 14.96 -1.16
N LEU A 287 15.26 13.97 -2.05
CA LEU A 287 16.41 13.17 -2.49
C LEU A 287 17.47 14.01 -3.21
N ARG A 288 17.08 15.05 -3.95
CA ARG A 288 18.01 15.98 -4.60
C ARG A 288 18.93 16.72 -3.61
N ARG A 289 18.58 16.75 -2.32
CA ARG A 289 19.44 17.31 -1.25
C ARG A 289 20.48 16.31 -0.75
N ALA A 290 20.25 15.02 -0.98
CA ALA A 290 21.10 13.93 -0.52
C ALA A 290 22.02 13.38 -1.62
N LEU A 291 21.73 13.69 -2.88
CA LEU A 291 22.39 13.16 -4.07
C LEU A 291 23.20 14.26 -4.78
N PRO A 292 24.30 13.91 -5.45
CA PRO A 292 25.02 14.85 -6.34
C PRO A 292 24.08 15.41 -7.43
N ALA A 293 24.29 16.66 -7.86
CA ALA A 293 23.46 17.29 -8.89
C ALA A 293 23.47 16.53 -10.23
N THR A 294 24.53 15.78 -10.50
CA THR A 294 24.72 14.96 -11.71
C THR A 294 24.06 13.58 -11.62
N PHE A 295 23.44 13.23 -10.48
CA PHE A 295 22.82 11.94 -10.31
C PHE A 295 21.65 11.73 -11.28
N PRO A 296 21.61 10.64 -12.08
CA PRO A 296 20.54 10.36 -13.02
C PRO A 296 19.30 9.82 -12.28
N LEU A 297 18.56 10.72 -11.62
CA LEU A 297 17.42 10.35 -10.81
C LEU A 297 16.29 9.77 -11.67
N VAL A 298 15.84 8.58 -11.33
CA VAL A 298 14.67 7.94 -11.96
C VAL A 298 13.40 8.61 -11.43
N GLU A 299 12.79 9.45 -12.26
CA GLU A 299 11.54 10.15 -11.90
C GLU A 299 10.37 9.16 -11.78
N GLY A 300 9.57 9.31 -10.74
CA GLY A 300 8.43 8.43 -10.49
C GLY A 300 8.79 7.06 -9.95
N LEU A 301 10.00 6.86 -9.47
CA LEU A 301 10.45 5.60 -8.88
C LEU A 301 9.54 5.19 -7.73
N ARG A 302 9.16 3.91 -7.70
CA ARG A 302 8.23 3.34 -6.72
C ARG A 302 8.89 2.29 -5.87
N LEU A 303 8.45 2.22 -4.61
CA LEU A 303 8.93 1.21 -3.68
C LEU A 303 8.25 -0.13 -3.99
N PRO A 304 8.98 -1.17 -4.51
CA PRO A 304 8.38 -2.45 -4.86
C PRO A 304 8.06 -3.24 -3.58
N GLY A 305 6.81 -3.24 -3.14
CA GLY A 305 6.36 -3.97 -1.96
C GLY A 305 6.36 -5.49 -2.17
N MET A 306 6.45 -6.25 -1.08
CA MET A 306 6.17 -7.69 -1.04
C MET A 306 4.83 -7.95 -0.35
N TRP A 307 4.25 -9.14 -0.57
CA TRP A 307 2.91 -9.42 -0.07
C TRP A 307 2.83 -9.37 1.45
N THR A 308 3.78 -9.99 2.15
CA THR A 308 3.85 -9.95 3.61
C THR A 308 5.25 -9.62 4.12
N PRO A 309 5.38 -9.06 5.35
CA PRO A 309 6.68 -8.92 5.99
C PRO A 309 7.40 -10.27 6.17
N PHE A 310 6.63 -11.34 6.48
CA PHE A 310 7.18 -12.69 6.60
C PHE A 310 7.80 -13.18 5.27
N GLU A 311 7.08 -13.04 4.15
CA GLU A 311 7.65 -13.34 2.82
C GLU A 311 8.92 -12.53 2.55
N ALA A 312 8.93 -11.23 2.89
CA ALA A 312 10.10 -10.38 2.71
C ALA A 312 11.30 -10.86 3.57
N GLY A 313 11.05 -11.28 4.80
CA GLY A 313 12.06 -11.87 5.67
C GLY A 313 12.61 -13.20 5.14
N VAL A 314 11.75 -14.09 4.68
CA VAL A 314 12.17 -15.36 4.05
C VAL A 314 13.02 -15.08 2.81
N ARG A 315 12.57 -14.20 1.90
CA ARG A 315 13.35 -13.81 0.71
C ARG A 315 14.67 -13.13 1.07
N ALA A 316 14.71 -12.33 2.15
CA ALA A 316 15.94 -11.72 2.65
C ALA A 316 16.95 -12.78 3.11
N VAL A 317 16.53 -13.77 3.91
CA VAL A 317 17.40 -14.86 4.39
C VAL A 317 17.90 -15.71 3.23
N LEU A 318 17.03 -16.04 2.25
CA LEU A 318 17.43 -16.81 1.07
C LEU A 318 18.35 -16.01 0.13
N GLY A 319 18.31 -14.68 0.20
CA GLY A 319 19.14 -13.77 -0.58
C GLY A 319 20.47 -13.36 0.07
N GLN A 320 20.75 -13.80 1.32
CA GLN A 320 22.00 -13.45 1.98
C GLN A 320 23.22 -13.97 1.20
N GLN A 321 24.15 -13.05 0.85
CA GLN A 321 25.45 -13.38 0.21
C GLN A 321 25.33 -14.20 -1.09
N VAL A 322 24.25 -14.05 -1.83
CA VAL A 322 24.07 -14.71 -3.14
C VAL A 322 23.56 -13.71 -4.18
N SER A 323 23.69 -14.05 -5.47
CA SER A 323 23.14 -13.25 -6.56
C SER A 323 21.60 -13.25 -6.54
N ILE A 324 20.98 -12.26 -7.19
CA ILE A 324 19.50 -12.17 -7.33
C ILE A 324 18.96 -13.45 -8.00
N SER A 325 19.65 -13.97 -9.01
CA SER A 325 19.24 -15.20 -9.69
C SER A 325 19.29 -16.42 -8.76
N ALA A 326 20.35 -16.57 -7.98
CA ALA A 326 20.46 -17.66 -7.00
C ALA A 326 19.40 -17.55 -5.90
N ALA A 327 19.17 -16.34 -5.38
CA ALA A 327 18.11 -16.07 -4.41
C ALA A 327 16.73 -16.46 -4.97
N ARG A 328 16.41 -16.04 -6.21
CA ARG A 328 15.19 -16.43 -6.90
C ARG A 328 15.05 -17.95 -6.99
N GLY A 329 16.11 -18.66 -7.39
CA GLY A 329 16.08 -20.12 -7.48
C GLY A 329 15.84 -20.80 -6.12
N HIS A 330 16.34 -20.24 -5.01
CA HIS A 330 16.03 -20.76 -3.67
C HIS A 330 14.58 -20.55 -3.30
N VAL A 331 14.02 -19.37 -3.57
CA VAL A 331 12.59 -19.09 -3.30
C VAL A 331 11.67 -19.94 -4.17
N THR A 332 12.02 -20.12 -5.47
CA THR A 332 11.24 -21.01 -6.37
C THR A 332 11.19 -22.44 -5.82
N ARG A 333 12.31 -23.03 -5.44
CA ARG A 333 12.34 -24.36 -4.81
C ARG A 333 11.53 -24.42 -3.52
N LEU A 334 11.56 -23.36 -2.71
CA LEU A 334 10.77 -23.29 -1.48
C LEU A 334 9.26 -23.30 -1.80
N VAL A 335 8.82 -22.49 -2.78
CA VAL A 335 7.42 -22.40 -3.22
C VAL A 335 6.97 -23.72 -3.86
N GLU A 336 7.79 -24.34 -4.68
CA GLU A 336 7.48 -25.64 -5.30
C GLU A 336 7.32 -26.76 -4.27
N ALA A 337 8.20 -26.81 -3.27
CA ALA A 337 8.18 -27.88 -2.27
C ALA A 337 7.10 -27.68 -1.21
N LEU A 338 6.88 -26.44 -0.76
CA LEU A 338 6.05 -26.16 0.42
C LEU A 338 4.83 -25.27 0.14
N GLY A 339 4.73 -24.66 -1.04
CA GLY A 339 3.57 -23.85 -1.42
C GLY A 339 2.32 -24.72 -1.65
N GLU A 340 1.17 -24.25 -1.20
CA GLU A 340 -0.11 -24.91 -1.49
C GLU A 340 -0.47 -24.74 -2.96
N PRO A 341 -0.89 -25.81 -3.66
CA PRO A 341 -1.33 -25.70 -5.05
C PRO A 341 -2.61 -24.87 -5.14
N THR A 342 -2.74 -24.09 -6.22
CA THR A 342 -3.96 -23.40 -6.63
C THR A 342 -4.61 -24.17 -7.78
N GLY A 343 -5.90 -23.89 -8.07
CA GLY A 343 -6.65 -24.64 -9.09
C GLY A 343 -6.14 -24.48 -10.53
N ASP A 344 -5.21 -23.56 -10.78
CA ASP A 344 -4.68 -23.16 -12.09
C ASP A 344 -3.18 -23.47 -12.28
N ASP A 345 -2.70 -24.56 -11.69
CA ASP A 345 -1.27 -24.97 -11.68
C ASP A 345 -0.34 -23.98 -10.96
N GLY A 346 -0.87 -22.97 -10.33
CA GLY A 346 -0.14 -22.02 -9.50
C GLY A 346 0.18 -22.57 -8.10
N ARG A 347 0.89 -21.74 -7.32
CA ARG A 347 1.17 -22.04 -5.90
C ARG A 347 1.06 -20.79 -5.05
N GLN A 348 0.59 -20.96 -3.83
CA GLN A 348 0.67 -19.93 -2.79
C GLN A 348 2.09 -19.87 -2.21
N PHE A 349 2.46 -18.70 -1.67
CA PHE A 349 3.68 -18.62 -0.87
C PHE A 349 3.53 -19.50 0.39
N PRO A 350 4.56 -20.30 0.78
CA PRO A 350 4.45 -21.21 1.91
C PRO A 350 4.10 -20.50 3.22
N THR A 351 3.18 -21.10 3.98
CA THR A 351 2.86 -20.61 5.33
C THR A 351 4.05 -20.80 6.28
N ALA A 352 4.08 -20.00 7.35
CA ALA A 352 5.10 -20.13 8.39
C ALA A 352 5.09 -21.55 9.00
N ALA A 353 3.91 -22.15 9.22
CA ALA A 353 3.80 -23.50 9.76
C ALA A 353 4.47 -24.55 8.87
N ARG A 354 4.29 -24.47 7.55
CA ARG A 354 4.93 -25.42 6.61
C ARG A 354 6.45 -25.28 6.57
N ILE A 355 6.95 -24.03 6.63
CA ILE A 355 8.41 -23.79 6.67
C ILE A 355 8.99 -24.27 8.00
N ALA A 356 8.33 -24.01 9.15
CA ALA A 356 8.79 -24.42 10.47
C ALA A 356 8.84 -25.97 10.62
N ALA A 357 7.87 -26.68 10.03
CA ALA A 357 7.76 -28.14 10.08
C ALA A 357 8.76 -28.87 9.16
N SER A 358 9.36 -28.16 8.18
CA SER A 358 10.29 -28.77 7.20
C SER A 358 11.74 -28.71 7.69
N ASP A 359 12.54 -29.71 7.32
CA ASP A 359 14.00 -29.69 7.50
C ASP A 359 14.73 -28.80 6.49
N LEU A 360 14.03 -28.38 5.43
CA LEU A 360 14.52 -27.54 4.32
C LEU A 360 15.75 -28.13 3.60
N ALA A 361 15.96 -29.45 3.67
CA ALA A 361 17.12 -30.12 3.07
C ALA A 361 17.19 -29.92 1.54
N PHE A 362 16.03 -29.85 0.87
CA PHE A 362 15.91 -29.63 -0.57
C PHE A 362 16.49 -28.28 -1.05
N LEU A 363 16.68 -27.30 -0.18
CA LEU A 363 17.27 -25.99 -0.53
C LEU A 363 18.77 -26.07 -0.77
N ARG A 364 19.45 -27.14 -0.35
CA ARG A 364 20.90 -27.37 -0.55
C ARG A 364 21.76 -26.16 -0.14
N MET A 365 21.48 -25.60 1.03
CA MET A 365 22.20 -24.46 1.59
C MET A 365 22.76 -24.79 2.98
N PRO A 366 23.71 -23.96 3.52
CA PRO A 366 24.28 -24.16 4.84
C PRO A 366 23.22 -24.34 5.93
N GLN A 367 23.46 -25.25 6.88
CA GLN A 367 22.55 -25.57 7.99
C GLN A 367 22.14 -24.31 8.76
N ALA A 368 23.08 -23.42 9.08
CA ALA A 368 22.80 -22.19 9.80
C ALA A 368 21.74 -21.30 9.12
N ARG A 369 21.68 -21.31 7.78
CA ARG A 369 20.67 -20.55 7.02
C ARG A 369 19.32 -21.24 7.05
N ARG A 370 19.28 -22.59 6.98
CA ARG A 370 18.05 -23.37 7.17
C ARG A 370 17.48 -23.17 8.57
N ASP A 371 18.34 -23.18 9.59
CA ASP A 371 17.93 -22.92 10.97
C ASP A 371 17.41 -21.49 11.17
N CYS A 372 18.01 -20.50 10.52
CA CYS A 372 17.51 -19.12 10.50
C CYS A 372 16.09 -19.04 9.91
N LEU A 373 15.84 -19.71 8.77
CA LEU A 373 14.52 -19.76 8.14
C LEU A 373 13.48 -20.42 9.04
N ARG A 374 13.84 -21.55 9.64
CA ARG A 374 12.95 -22.25 10.59
C ARG A 374 12.69 -21.41 11.83
N GLY A 375 13.71 -20.74 12.36
CA GLY A 375 13.59 -19.84 13.51
C GLY A 375 12.65 -18.66 13.22
N LEU A 376 12.77 -18.04 12.03
CA LEU A 376 11.86 -16.99 11.58
C LEU A 376 10.42 -17.50 11.44
N ALA A 377 10.25 -18.68 10.84
CA ALA A 377 8.95 -19.31 10.66
C ALA A 377 8.30 -19.71 12.01
N GLN A 378 9.08 -20.28 12.93
CA GLN A 378 8.61 -20.63 14.27
C GLN A 378 8.19 -19.37 15.04
N ALA A 379 8.96 -18.28 14.98
CA ALA A 379 8.61 -17.02 15.63
C ALA A 379 7.30 -16.44 15.06
N ALA A 380 7.04 -16.64 13.77
CA ALA A 380 5.76 -16.23 13.15
C ALA A 380 4.59 -17.10 13.66
N CYS A 381 4.76 -18.41 13.76
CA CYS A 381 3.75 -19.34 14.30
C CYS A 381 3.39 -18.99 15.76
N ASP A 382 4.41 -18.69 16.55
CA ASP A 382 4.26 -18.34 17.98
C ASP A 382 3.75 -16.91 18.19
N ARG A 383 3.48 -16.15 17.12
CA ARG A 383 3.10 -14.73 17.17
C ARG A 383 4.12 -13.86 17.92
N ARG A 384 5.41 -14.25 17.87
CA ARG A 384 6.53 -13.52 18.49
C ARG A 384 7.23 -12.56 17.51
N LEU A 385 6.86 -12.58 16.21
CA LEU A 385 7.35 -11.58 15.28
C LEU A 385 6.70 -10.23 15.55
N ASP A 386 7.55 -9.23 15.77
CA ASP A 386 7.07 -7.84 15.84
C ASP A 386 6.50 -7.42 14.48
N ASP A 387 5.46 -6.58 14.52
CA ASP A 387 4.88 -5.95 13.31
C ASP A 387 5.89 -5.02 12.58
N ASP A 388 6.96 -4.62 13.28
CA ASP A 388 8.09 -3.88 12.72
C ASP A 388 9.28 -4.82 12.50
N PRO A 389 9.59 -5.20 11.26
CA PRO A 389 10.69 -6.11 10.98
C PRO A 389 12.07 -5.63 11.47
N ARG A 390 12.24 -4.33 11.76
CA ARG A 390 13.50 -3.81 12.32
C ARG A 390 13.83 -4.41 13.68
N GLN A 391 12.84 -4.88 14.42
CA GLN A 391 13.00 -5.55 15.72
C GLN A 391 13.41 -7.03 15.57
N TRP A 392 13.39 -7.60 14.36
CA TRP A 392 13.72 -9.01 14.15
C TRP A 392 15.20 -9.36 14.28
N THR A 393 16.06 -8.37 14.50
CA THR A 393 17.49 -8.59 14.76
C THR A 393 17.77 -9.44 16.01
N ALA A 394 16.77 -9.61 16.90
CA ALA A 394 16.85 -10.55 18.02
C ALA A 394 16.82 -12.02 17.58
N LEU A 395 16.40 -12.33 16.35
CA LEU A 395 16.36 -13.69 15.82
C LEU A 395 17.75 -14.07 15.27
N LYS A 396 18.22 -15.26 15.65
CA LYS A 396 19.53 -15.76 15.20
C LYS A 396 19.59 -15.84 13.67
N GLY A 397 20.58 -15.19 13.08
CA GLY A 397 20.81 -15.14 11.63
C GLY A 397 20.08 -13.99 10.91
N ILE A 398 19.26 -13.21 11.59
CA ILE A 398 18.64 -12.00 11.07
C ILE A 398 19.50 -10.79 11.48
N GLY A 399 20.34 -10.32 10.58
CA GLY A 399 21.13 -9.11 10.79
C GLY A 399 20.38 -7.83 10.38
N PRO A 400 21.01 -6.63 10.61
CA PRO A 400 20.41 -5.34 10.28
C PRO A 400 19.98 -5.21 8.81
N TRP A 401 20.74 -5.79 7.88
CA TRP A 401 20.39 -5.79 6.46
C TRP A 401 19.11 -6.58 6.19
N SER A 402 18.99 -7.81 6.72
CA SER A 402 17.80 -8.65 6.50
C SER A 402 16.55 -8.04 7.14
N ALA A 403 16.67 -7.51 8.35
CA ALA A 403 15.61 -6.81 9.06
C ALA A 403 15.19 -5.53 8.32
N GLY A 404 16.16 -4.73 7.88
CA GLY A 404 15.92 -3.52 7.07
C GLY A 404 15.27 -3.83 5.73
N TYR A 405 15.75 -4.88 5.01
CA TYR A 405 15.14 -5.32 3.76
C TYR A 405 13.69 -5.79 3.95
N ALA A 406 13.42 -6.55 5.01
CA ALA A 406 12.06 -6.96 5.35
C ALA A 406 11.15 -5.76 5.68
N ALA A 407 11.67 -4.75 6.37
CA ALA A 407 10.93 -3.50 6.64
C ALA A 407 10.69 -2.71 5.35
N LEU A 408 11.71 -2.51 4.53
CA LEU A 408 11.61 -1.79 3.25
C LEU A 408 10.59 -2.46 2.33
N ARG A 409 10.73 -3.77 2.07
CA ARG A 409 9.92 -4.49 1.09
C ARG A 409 8.60 -5.02 1.65
N GLY A 410 8.58 -5.49 2.90
CA GLY A 410 7.44 -6.16 3.51
C GLY A 410 6.41 -5.21 4.10
N THR A 411 6.86 -4.07 4.66
CA THR A 411 5.97 -3.05 5.21
C THR A 411 5.92 -1.77 4.39
N SER A 412 6.71 -1.69 3.31
CA SER A 412 6.91 -0.48 2.50
C SER A 412 7.31 0.72 3.37
N HIS A 413 8.19 0.47 4.35
CA HIS A 413 8.66 1.54 5.24
C HIS A 413 9.46 2.56 4.44
N PRO A 414 9.12 3.86 4.46
CA PRO A 414 9.73 4.85 3.57
C PRO A 414 11.16 5.23 3.94
N ASP A 415 11.57 4.98 5.19
CA ASP A 415 12.82 5.50 5.75
C ASP A 415 13.74 4.40 6.25
N ILE A 416 14.13 3.49 5.36
CA ILE A 416 15.13 2.44 5.61
C ILE A 416 16.38 2.75 4.79
N TRP A 417 17.52 2.81 5.47
CA TRP A 417 18.83 2.94 4.83
C TRP A 417 19.57 1.61 4.84
N LEU A 418 19.80 1.05 3.65
CA LEU A 418 20.55 -0.21 3.48
C LEU A 418 22.01 0.06 3.09
N GLY A 419 22.71 0.92 3.82
CA GLY A 419 24.10 1.29 3.55
C GLY A 419 25.10 0.10 3.52
N GLY A 420 24.73 -1.03 4.15
CA GLY A 420 25.50 -2.28 4.10
C GLY A 420 25.25 -3.13 2.85
N ASP A 421 24.26 -2.78 2.03
CA ASP A 421 23.90 -3.49 0.80
C ASP A 421 25.00 -3.38 -0.25
N LEU A 422 25.25 -4.48 -0.99
CA LEU A 422 26.33 -4.52 -1.97
C LEU A 422 26.07 -3.59 -3.17
N GLY A 423 24.81 -3.51 -3.63
CA GLY A 423 24.41 -2.59 -4.70
C GLY A 423 24.60 -1.14 -4.28
N VAL A 424 24.14 -0.80 -3.06
CA VAL A 424 24.32 0.54 -2.48
C VAL A 424 25.80 0.89 -2.36
N LYS A 425 26.65 -0.02 -1.85
CA LYS A 425 28.10 0.22 -1.74
C LYS A 425 28.76 0.47 -3.09
N ARG A 426 28.40 -0.29 -4.12
CA ARG A 426 28.92 -0.10 -5.49
C ARG A 426 28.52 1.28 -6.04
N ALA A 427 27.25 1.66 -5.88
CA ALA A 427 26.77 2.97 -6.30
C ALA A 427 27.50 4.11 -5.58
N LEU A 428 27.67 4.01 -4.26
CA LEU A 428 28.42 5.00 -3.47
C LEU A 428 29.87 5.13 -3.90
N SER A 429 30.53 4.03 -4.25
CA SER A 429 31.92 4.06 -4.75
C SER A 429 32.04 4.77 -6.11
N ALA A 430 31.00 4.73 -6.93
CA ALA A 430 30.98 5.38 -8.25
C ALA A 430 30.58 6.86 -8.18
N LEU A 431 29.71 7.24 -7.23
CA LEU A 431 29.11 8.58 -7.18
C LEU A 431 29.86 9.61 -6.33
N GLY A 432 30.72 9.17 -5.43
CA GLY A 432 31.32 10.05 -4.41
C GLY A 432 30.39 10.33 -3.23
N THR A 433 30.23 11.58 -2.86
CA THR A 433 29.52 11.95 -1.63
C THR A 433 28.01 11.87 -1.79
N VAL A 434 27.38 11.01 -1.00
CA VAL A 434 25.92 10.92 -0.80
C VAL A 434 25.65 11.13 0.68
N GLU A 435 24.67 11.97 1.03
CA GLU A 435 24.32 12.33 2.40
C GLU A 435 22.97 11.71 2.82
N PRO A 436 22.94 10.44 3.27
CA PRO A 436 21.68 9.74 3.55
C PRO A 436 20.80 10.41 4.60
N ALA A 437 21.41 11.17 5.53
CA ALA A 437 20.65 11.93 6.52
C ALA A 437 19.73 12.97 5.91
N HIS A 438 20.15 13.60 4.80
CA HIS A 438 19.35 14.59 4.07
C HIS A 438 18.17 13.98 3.31
N ALA A 439 18.18 12.67 3.08
CA ALA A 439 17.06 11.96 2.45
C ALA A 439 15.93 11.60 3.42
N THR A 440 16.11 11.78 4.73
CA THR A 440 15.06 11.50 5.72
C THR A 440 13.83 12.36 5.44
N PRO A 441 12.60 11.77 5.46
CA PRO A 441 12.24 10.39 5.85
C PRO A 441 12.11 9.41 4.65
N TRP A 442 12.87 9.58 3.60
CA TRP A 442 12.73 8.85 2.33
C TRP A 442 13.95 7.99 1.97
N ARG A 443 14.72 7.51 2.96
CA ARG A 443 15.94 6.74 2.73
C ARG A 443 15.71 5.41 2.00
N SER A 444 14.49 4.85 2.04
CA SER A 444 14.15 3.68 1.22
C SER A 444 14.17 4.01 -0.27
N TYR A 445 13.64 5.17 -0.65
CA TYR A 445 13.69 5.63 -2.05
C TYR A 445 15.12 5.99 -2.47
N LEU A 446 15.93 6.57 -1.57
CA LEU A 446 17.35 6.76 -1.82
C LEU A 446 18.05 5.41 -2.10
N THR A 447 17.80 4.39 -1.29
CA THR A 447 18.31 3.04 -1.51
C THR A 447 17.93 2.51 -2.90
N LEU A 448 16.66 2.71 -3.31
CA LEU A 448 16.17 2.25 -4.62
C LEU A 448 16.78 3.04 -5.79
N GLN A 449 16.97 4.36 -5.63
CA GLN A 449 17.69 5.18 -6.61
C GLN A 449 19.13 4.70 -6.82
N LEU A 450 19.81 4.29 -5.74
CA LEU A 450 21.15 3.71 -5.84
C LEU A 450 21.15 2.30 -6.45
N TRP A 451 20.06 1.54 -6.32
CA TRP A 451 19.91 0.25 -7.01
C TRP A 451 19.59 0.37 -8.50
N SER A 452 19.23 1.56 -8.98
CA SER A 452 18.94 1.79 -10.40
C SER A 452 20.20 2.06 -11.25
N LEU A 453 21.35 2.23 -10.62
CA LEU A 453 22.66 2.31 -11.25
C LEU A 453 23.26 0.92 -11.50
#